data_82a1a7433fb71abd7de016cbc246a359
#
_entry.id   82a1a7433fb71abd7de016cbc246a359
#
_cell.length_a   1.000
_cell.length_b   1.000
_cell.length_c   1.000
_cell.angle_alpha   90.00
_cell.angle_beta   90.00
_cell.angle_gamma   90.00
#
_symmetry.space_group_name_H-M   'P 1'
#
loop_
_entity.id
_entity.type
_entity.pdbx_description
1 polymer ?
#
loop_
_entity_poly.entity_id
_entity_poly.type
_entity_poly.pdbx_seq_one_letter_code
_entity_poly.pdbx_strand_id
1 'polypeptide(L)'
;ALRNNNTRMFKKLGADVGFDSIDDAEVAMPLSRLLDSLAVEDMLPKTILYCLNPKDNEVLGTMIGNFQGGGVAGKIQFGSGWWFNDQKDGMERQMMALSQLGLISQFVGMLTDSRSFLSYTRHEYFRRILCNYIGGLVENGEYPADMDFLGEIIENICYNNAVKYFNIKNTVKKC
;
A
#
# COMPACT_ATOMS: atom_id res chain seq x y z
N ALA A 1 14.49 -5.52 5.03
CA ALA A 1 15.07 -4.83 6.20
C ALA A 1 16.31 -5.58 6.70
N LEU A 2 17.30 -4.83 7.18
CA LEU A 2 18.42 -5.38 7.94
C LEU A 2 17.94 -5.65 9.36
N ARG A 3 17.71 -6.94 9.67
CA ARG A 3 17.14 -7.38 10.95
C ARG A 3 18.22 -7.51 12.00
N ASN A 4 17.92 -6.95 13.20
CA ASN A 4 18.75 -7.13 14.40
C ASN A 4 20.23 -6.78 14.19
N ASN A 5 20.52 -5.76 13.40
CA ASN A 5 21.89 -5.40 13.00
C ASN A 5 22.73 -4.80 14.15
N ASN A 6 22.13 -4.50 15.33
CA ASN A 6 22.87 -4.29 16.56
C ASN A 6 22.95 -5.61 17.36
N THR A 7 23.94 -6.44 17.05
CA THR A 7 24.11 -7.77 17.65
C THR A 7 24.23 -7.73 19.19
N ARG A 8 24.82 -6.68 19.76
CA ARG A 8 24.94 -6.53 21.22
C ARG A 8 23.57 -6.40 21.86
N MET A 9 22.71 -5.54 21.28
CA MET A 9 21.37 -5.30 21.81
C MET A 9 20.45 -6.49 21.55
N PHE A 10 20.58 -7.13 20.39
CA PHE A 10 19.86 -8.37 20.10
C PHE A 10 20.15 -9.47 21.13
N LYS A 11 21.42 -9.69 21.49
CA LYS A 11 21.79 -10.65 22.55
C LYS A 11 21.22 -10.30 23.91
N LYS A 12 21.03 -9.00 24.18
CA LYS A 12 20.52 -8.52 25.49
C LYS A 12 19.00 -8.53 25.59
N LEU A 13 18.30 -8.17 24.52
CA LEU A 13 16.86 -7.86 24.54
C LEU A 13 16.02 -8.80 23.64
N GLY A 14 16.64 -9.54 22.73
CA GLY A 14 15.95 -10.39 21.76
C GLY A 14 15.57 -9.66 20.48
N ALA A 15 14.70 -10.30 19.68
CA ALA A 15 14.18 -9.76 18.42
C ALA A 15 13.04 -8.77 18.66
N ASP A 16 12.74 -8.00 17.62
CA ASP A 16 11.55 -7.11 17.52
C ASP A 16 11.51 -5.99 18.59
N VAL A 17 12.67 -5.52 18.99
CA VAL A 17 12.83 -4.46 20.00
C VAL A 17 13.44 -3.17 19.42
N GLY A 18 13.32 -2.94 18.12
CA GLY A 18 13.67 -1.67 17.47
C GLY A 18 15.10 -1.55 16.97
N PHE A 19 15.81 -2.67 16.74
CA PHE A 19 17.17 -2.68 16.19
C PHE A 19 17.24 -3.18 14.74
N ASP A 20 16.26 -2.78 13.93
CA ASP A 20 16.18 -3.05 12.52
C ASP A 20 16.38 -1.75 11.73
N SER A 21 16.86 -1.86 10.51
CA SER A 21 17.02 -0.71 9.59
C SER A 21 16.58 -1.05 8.17
N ILE A 22 16.45 0.00 7.36
CA ILE A 22 16.15 -0.14 5.93
C ILE A 22 17.31 -0.87 5.26
N ASP A 23 16.97 -1.83 4.41
CA ASP A 23 17.88 -2.51 3.48
C ASP A 23 17.90 -1.76 2.15
N ASP A 24 19.04 -1.78 1.48
CA ASP A 24 19.25 -1.15 0.18
C ASP A 24 19.49 -2.16 -0.95
N ALA A 25 19.05 -3.40 -0.77
CA ALA A 25 19.15 -4.44 -1.80
C ALA A 25 18.34 -4.07 -3.05
N GLU A 26 18.82 -4.52 -4.20
CA GLU A 26 18.11 -4.40 -5.47
C GLU A 26 16.88 -5.32 -5.49
N VAL A 27 15.69 -4.76 -5.72
CA VAL A 27 14.43 -5.52 -5.75
C VAL A 27 13.84 -5.65 -7.15
N ALA A 28 14.16 -4.74 -8.08
CA ALA A 28 13.50 -4.64 -9.38
C ALA A 28 13.63 -5.94 -10.20
N MET A 29 14.83 -6.39 -10.46
CA MET A 29 15.07 -7.56 -11.31
C MET A 29 14.57 -8.88 -10.69
N PRO A 30 14.83 -9.20 -9.41
CA PRO A 30 14.29 -10.40 -8.80
C PRO A 30 12.76 -10.43 -8.79
N LEU A 31 12.11 -9.29 -8.48
CA LEU A 31 10.66 -9.18 -8.48
C LEU A 31 10.07 -9.36 -9.87
N SER A 32 10.64 -8.69 -10.88
CA SER A 32 10.20 -8.83 -12.28
C SER A 32 10.24 -10.29 -12.73
N ARG A 33 11.34 -11.00 -12.46
CA ARG A 33 11.47 -12.42 -12.81
C ARG A 33 10.46 -13.31 -12.11
N LEU A 34 10.18 -13.04 -10.84
CA LEU A 34 9.17 -13.77 -10.07
C LEU A 34 7.77 -13.58 -10.67
N LEU A 35 7.37 -12.34 -10.93
CA LEU A 35 6.05 -12.03 -11.48
C LEU A 35 5.92 -12.60 -12.90
N ASP A 36 6.95 -12.45 -13.73
CA ASP A 36 6.97 -12.95 -15.11
C ASP A 36 6.86 -14.48 -15.17
N SER A 37 7.59 -15.19 -14.32
CA SER A 37 7.53 -16.65 -14.29
C SER A 37 6.12 -17.22 -13.99
N LEU A 38 5.32 -16.45 -13.27
CA LEU A 38 3.93 -16.81 -12.98
C LEU A 38 2.96 -16.28 -14.06
N ALA A 39 3.27 -15.12 -14.64
CA ALA A 39 2.42 -14.50 -15.66
C ALA A 39 2.49 -15.24 -16.99
N VAL A 40 3.66 -15.75 -17.37
CA VAL A 40 3.88 -16.50 -18.62
C VAL A 40 2.98 -17.74 -18.71
N GLU A 41 2.71 -18.38 -17.59
CA GLU A 41 1.84 -19.56 -17.49
C GLU A 41 0.38 -19.21 -17.12
N ASP A 42 0.02 -17.91 -17.16
CA ASP A 42 -1.28 -17.38 -16.71
C ASP A 42 -1.65 -17.80 -15.27
N MET A 43 -0.64 -18.02 -14.45
CA MET A 43 -0.77 -18.46 -13.05
C MET A 43 -0.56 -17.35 -12.04
N LEU A 44 -0.32 -16.09 -12.47
CA LEU A 44 -0.10 -14.98 -11.57
C LEU A 44 -1.38 -14.65 -10.79
N PRO A 45 -1.39 -14.82 -9.46
CA PRO A 45 -2.56 -14.52 -8.64
C PRO A 45 -2.73 -13.01 -8.42
N LYS A 46 -3.81 -12.61 -7.75
CA LYS A 46 -3.91 -11.29 -7.13
C LYS A 46 -2.74 -11.11 -6.17
N THR A 47 -1.96 -10.07 -6.37
CA THR A 47 -0.72 -9.87 -5.62
C THR A 47 -0.67 -8.45 -5.06
N ILE A 48 -0.23 -8.31 -3.82
CA ILE A 48 -0.02 -7.00 -3.18
C ILE A 48 1.47 -6.88 -2.87
N LEU A 49 2.10 -5.87 -3.43
CA LEU A 49 3.52 -5.59 -3.25
C LEU A 49 3.70 -4.52 -2.17
N TYR A 50 4.65 -4.75 -1.28
CA TYR A 50 5.03 -3.81 -0.24
C TYR A 50 6.52 -3.49 -0.35
N CYS A 51 6.90 -2.25 -0.05
CA CYS A 51 8.31 -1.90 0.12
C CYS A 51 8.59 -1.37 1.53
N LEU A 52 9.82 -1.57 1.96
CA LEU A 52 10.35 -1.03 3.23
C LEU A 52 11.22 0.19 2.99
N ASN A 53 11.91 0.23 1.87
CA ASN A 53 12.73 1.35 1.47
C ASN A 53 11.88 2.30 0.59
N PRO A 54 11.67 3.56 0.99
CA PRO A 54 10.89 4.51 0.19
C PRO A 54 11.48 4.77 -1.21
N LYS A 55 12.77 4.50 -1.47
CA LYS A 55 13.36 4.57 -2.81
C LYS A 55 12.72 3.61 -3.82
N ASP A 56 12.06 2.55 -3.33
CA ASP A 56 11.47 1.51 -4.16
C ASP A 56 10.00 1.83 -4.55
N ASN A 57 9.46 2.98 -4.14
CA ASN A 57 8.09 3.36 -4.47
C ASN A 57 7.85 3.41 -5.98
N GLU A 58 8.70 4.10 -6.73
CA GLU A 58 8.59 4.22 -8.18
C GLU A 58 8.95 2.91 -8.89
N VAL A 59 9.88 2.14 -8.33
CA VAL A 59 10.22 0.79 -8.82
C VAL A 59 8.99 -0.10 -8.78
N LEU A 60 8.28 -0.16 -7.65
CA LEU A 60 7.06 -0.93 -7.51
C LEU A 60 5.91 -0.32 -8.30
N GLY A 61 5.74 1.01 -8.25
CA GLY A 61 4.70 1.73 -8.98
C GLY A 61 4.70 1.43 -10.48
N THR A 62 5.88 1.40 -11.11
CA THR A 62 6.02 1.03 -12.52
C THR A 62 5.88 -0.47 -12.75
N MET A 63 6.37 -1.30 -11.83
CA MET A 63 6.29 -2.76 -11.94
C MET A 63 4.85 -3.28 -11.94
N ILE A 64 3.98 -2.75 -11.07
CA ILE A 64 2.59 -3.19 -10.99
C ILE A 64 1.81 -2.97 -12.29
N GLY A 65 2.18 -1.94 -13.07
CA GLY A 65 1.57 -1.64 -14.37
C GLY A 65 1.80 -2.73 -15.41
N ASN A 66 2.93 -3.43 -15.34
CA ASN A 66 3.33 -4.45 -16.31
C ASN A 66 2.54 -5.76 -16.18
N PHE A 67 1.93 -6.02 -15.03
CA PHE A 67 1.31 -7.30 -14.70
C PHE A 67 -0.20 -7.20 -14.40
N GLN A 68 -0.85 -6.11 -14.83
CA GLN A 68 -2.31 -5.99 -14.72
C GLN A 68 -3.01 -6.87 -15.78
N GLY A 69 -4.25 -7.27 -15.52
CA GLY A 69 -5.04 -8.03 -16.49
C GLY A 69 -5.97 -9.06 -15.87
N GLY A 70 -6.42 -10.02 -16.69
CA GLY A 70 -7.28 -11.11 -16.24
C GLY A 70 -8.68 -10.69 -15.77
N GLY A 71 -9.17 -9.49 -16.16
CA GLY A 71 -10.50 -8.99 -15.79
C GLY A 71 -10.62 -8.56 -14.31
N VAL A 72 -9.51 -8.49 -13.58
CA VAL A 72 -9.49 -8.05 -12.18
C VAL A 72 -8.95 -6.63 -12.10
N ALA A 73 -9.77 -5.68 -11.70
CA ALA A 73 -9.33 -4.30 -11.47
C ALA A 73 -8.29 -4.27 -10.35
N GLY A 74 -7.12 -3.67 -10.64
CA GLY A 74 -6.01 -3.62 -9.69
C GLY A 74 -5.51 -5.00 -9.27
N LYS A 75 -5.38 -5.95 -10.21
CA LYS A 75 -4.89 -7.32 -9.94
C LYS A 75 -3.60 -7.31 -9.13
N ILE A 76 -2.67 -6.46 -9.53
CA ILE A 76 -1.43 -6.23 -8.79
C ILE A 76 -1.59 -4.89 -8.08
N GLN A 77 -1.51 -4.89 -6.77
CA GLN A 77 -1.66 -3.73 -5.91
C GLN A 77 -0.31 -3.23 -5.42
N PHE A 78 -0.21 -1.93 -5.24
CA PHE A 78 0.80 -1.35 -4.37
C PHE A 78 0.20 -1.28 -2.96
N GLY A 79 0.73 -2.03 -2.02
CA GLY A 79 0.24 -2.09 -0.64
C GLY A 79 0.42 -0.78 0.11
N SER A 80 -0.22 -0.65 1.26
CA SER A 80 -0.12 0.53 2.11
C SER A 80 1.32 0.79 2.58
N GLY A 81 1.60 2.00 3.01
CA GLY A 81 2.84 2.31 3.68
C GLY A 81 3.08 1.33 4.83
N TRP A 82 4.19 0.58 4.77
CA TRP A 82 4.46 -0.50 5.69
C TRP A 82 5.78 -0.30 6.40
N TRP A 83 5.83 -0.68 7.68
CA TRP A 83 6.97 -0.60 8.58
C TRP A 83 7.61 0.81 8.58
N PHE A 84 8.77 1.00 7.93
CA PHE A 84 9.47 2.30 7.90
C PHE A 84 8.71 3.38 7.10
N ASN A 85 7.78 2.98 6.24
CA ASN A 85 6.90 3.87 5.50
C ASN A 85 5.54 4.09 6.18
N ASP A 86 5.30 3.42 7.32
CA ASP A 86 4.03 3.47 8.04
C ASP A 86 3.96 4.70 8.97
N GLN A 87 4.09 5.86 8.38
CA GLN A 87 3.99 7.18 9.00
C GLN A 87 3.55 8.19 7.94
N LYS A 88 3.15 9.40 8.38
CA LYS A 88 2.54 10.41 7.50
C LYS A 88 3.29 10.57 6.17
N ASP A 89 4.57 10.95 6.23
CA ASP A 89 5.36 11.27 5.03
C ASP A 89 5.60 10.05 4.14
N GLY A 90 5.73 8.86 4.74
CA GLY A 90 5.86 7.60 4.00
C GLY A 90 4.58 7.23 3.26
N MET A 91 3.42 7.40 3.91
CA MET A 91 2.11 7.18 3.29
C MET A 91 1.84 8.18 2.16
N GLU A 92 2.14 9.48 2.38
CA GLU A 92 1.97 10.52 1.36
C GLU A 92 2.85 10.24 0.13
N ARG A 93 4.14 9.91 0.32
CA ARG A 93 5.04 9.54 -0.79
C ARG A 93 4.57 8.31 -1.54
N GLN A 94 4.10 7.28 -0.84
CA GLN A 94 3.59 6.07 -1.46
C GLN A 94 2.32 6.35 -2.28
N MET A 95 1.37 7.13 -1.74
CA MET A 95 0.16 7.52 -2.47
C MET A 95 0.46 8.42 -3.66
N MET A 96 1.44 9.31 -3.55
CA MET A 96 1.90 10.16 -4.65
C MET A 96 2.48 9.29 -5.78
N ALA A 97 3.37 8.35 -5.48
CA ALA A 97 3.91 7.45 -6.48
C ALA A 97 2.80 6.62 -7.15
N LEU A 98 1.85 6.09 -6.36
CA LEU A 98 0.73 5.33 -6.90
C LEU A 98 -0.20 6.18 -7.77
N SER A 99 -0.48 7.43 -7.40
CA SER A 99 -1.35 8.32 -8.19
C SER A 99 -0.74 8.72 -9.54
N GLN A 100 0.58 8.78 -9.62
CA GLN A 100 1.31 9.14 -10.83
C GLN A 100 1.57 7.95 -11.76
N LEU A 101 1.78 6.77 -11.21
CA LEU A 101 2.24 5.57 -11.92
C LEU A 101 1.17 4.47 -12.05
N GLY A 102 0.03 4.65 -11.40
CA GLY A 102 -1.06 3.68 -11.38
C GLY A 102 -2.42 4.34 -11.21
N LEU A 103 -3.38 3.57 -10.72
CA LEU A 103 -4.74 4.05 -10.46
C LEU A 103 -5.00 4.08 -8.96
N ILE A 104 -4.80 5.23 -8.33
CA ILE A 104 -5.06 5.40 -6.90
C ILE A 104 -6.52 5.04 -6.53
N SER A 105 -7.48 5.26 -7.44
CA SER A 105 -8.88 4.89 -7.24
C SER A 105 -9.11 3.40 -7.02
N GLN A 106 -8.17 2.54 -7.41
CA GLN A 106 -8.23 1.08 -7.19
C GLN A 106 -7.43 0.62 -5.98
N PHE A 107 -6.83 1.55 -5.24
CA PHE A 107 -6.05 1.22 -4.06
C PHE A 107 -6.90 0.53 -2.99
N VAL A 108 -6.40 -0.56 -2.42
CA VAL A 108 -7.11 -1.33 -1.38
C VAL A 108 -6.99 -0.72 0.03
N GLY A 109 -6.34 0.44 0.12
CA GLY A 109 -6.23 1.20 1.36
C GLY A 109 -5.19 0.65 2.34
N MET A 110 -5.36 1.03 3.59
CA MET A 110 -4.43 0.75 4.69
C MET A 110 -4.84 -0.50 5.45
N LEU A 111 -3.84 -1.25 5.90
CA LEU A 111 -3.97 -2.24 6.97
C LEU A 111 -3.09 -1.82 8.16
N THR A 112 -3.45 -2.24 9.38
CA THR A 112 -2.74 -1.79 10.58
C THR A 112 -1.44 -2.53 10.86
N ASP A 113 -1.29 -3.75 10.33
CA ASP A 113 -0.19 -4.67 10.63
C ASP A 113 0.08 -4.78 12.16
N SER A 114 -0.98 -4.90 12.94
CA SER A 114 -0.91 -4.86 14.40
C SER A 114 -1.72 -5.98 15.03
N ARG A 115 -1.22 -6.45 16.19
CA ARG A 115 -1.91 -7.43 17.05
C ARG A 115 -2.79 -6.77 18.12
N SER A 116 -2.85 -5.43 18.16
CA SER A 116 -3.62 -4.69 19.15
C SER A 116 -4.92 -4.15 18.57
N PHE A 117 -6.04 -4.36 19.27
CA PHE A 117 -7.31 -3.74 18.92
C PHE A 117 -7.27 -2.21 18.98
N LEU A 118 -6.41 -1.62 19.80
CA LEU A 118 -6.22 -0.17 19.87
C LEU A 118 -5.68 0.40 18.55
N SER A 119 -5.08 -0.42 17.70
CA SER A 119 -4.56 0.00 16.40
C SER A 119 -5.66 0.26 15.35
N TYR A 120 -6.93 -0.05 15.62
CA TYR A 120 -8.01 0.29 14.71
C TYR A 120 -8.17 1.79 14.50
N THR A 121 -7.77 2.62 15.46
CA THR A 121 -7.73 4.08 15.32
C THR A 121 -6.79 4.54 14.21
N ARG A 122 -5.83 3.73 13.78
CA ARG A 122 -4.93 4.01 12.67
C ARG A 122 -5.63 4.09 11.31
N HIS A 123 -6.79 3.46 11.17
CA HIS A 123 -7.62 3.64 9.98
C HIS A 123 -8.17 5.09 9.90
N GLU A 124 -8.50 5.72 11.02
CA GLU A 124 -8.86 7.14 11.03
C GLU A 124 -7.66 8.02 10.69
N TYR A 125 -6.49 7.72 11.23
CA TYR A 125 -5.25 8.40 10.90
C TYR A 125 -4.98 8.36 9.38
N PHE A 126 -5.08 7.18 8.77
CA PHE A 126 -4.92 7.03 7.33
C PHE A 126 -5.97 7.83 6.54
N ARG A 127 -7.24 7.79 6.92
CA ARG A 127 -8.30 8.55 6.24
C ARG A 127 -8.02 10.05 6.26
N ARG A 128 -7.51 10.58 7.37
CA ARG A 128 -7.13 11.99 7.47
C ARG A 128 -5.99 12.33 6.51
N ILE A 129 -4.97 11.48 6.41
CA ILE A 129 -3.86 11.66 5.47
C ILE A 129 -4.36 11.60 4.03
N LEU A 130 -5.19 10.61 3.70
CA LEU A 130 -5.76 10.46 2.36
C LEU A 130 -6.61 11.67 1.96
N CYS A 131 -7.53 12.10 2.83
CA CYS A 131 -8.36 13.27 2.56
C CYS A 131 -7.52 14.54 2.41
N ASN A 132 -6.49 14.73 3.24
CA ASN A 132 -5.60 15.86 3.14
C ASN A 132 -4.79 15.83 1.82
N TYR A 133 -4.31 14.65 1.43
CA TYR A 133 -3.60 14.48 0.16
C TYR A 133 -4.48 14.82 -1.04
N ILE A 134 -5.67 14.24 -1.13
CA ILE A 134 -6.63 14.52 -2.22
C ILE A 134 -7.08 15.97 -2.21
N GLY A 135 -7.39 16.53 -1.03
CA GLY A 135 -7.77 17.95 -0.87
C GLY A 135 -6.68 18.89 -1.35
N GLY A 136 -5.41 18.59 -1.06
CA GLY A 136 -4.28 19.37 -1.56
C GLY A 136 -4.18 19.39 -3.08
N LEU A 137 -4.46 18.26 -3.75
CA LEU A 137 -4.50 18.19 -5.21
C LEU A 137 -5.64 19.06 -5.79
N VAL A 138 -6.77 19.14 -5.10
CA VAL A 138 -7.88 20.03 -5.50
C VAL A 138 -7.50 21.48 -5.31
N GLU A 139 -6.94 21.86 -4.16
CA GLU A 139 -6.51 23.23 -3.87
C GLU A 139 -5.45 23.73 -4.85
N ASN A 140 -4.56 22.83 -5.27
CA ASN A 140 -3.54 23.12 -6.28
C ASN A 140 -4.08 23.16 -7.73
N GLY A 141 -5.36 22.82 -7.95
CA GLY A 141 -5.95 22.75 -9.28
C GLY A 141 -5.54 21.53 -10.11
N GLU A 142 -4.95 20.52 -9.47
CA GLU A 142 -4.51 19.25 -10.11
C GLU A 142 -5.68 18.26 -10.26
N TYR A 143 -6.67 18.34 -9.35
CA TYR A 143 -7.91 17.55 -9.42
C TYR A 143 -9.12 18.48 -9.49
N PRO A 144 -10.21 18.08 -10.18
CA PRO A 144 -11.44 18.84 -10.20
C PRO A 144 -12.09 18.87 -8.81
N ALA A 145 -12.73 19.99 -8.46
CA ALA A 145 -13.44 20.17 -7.19
C ALA A 145 -14.83 19.49 -7.20
N ASP A 146 -14.91 18.26 -7.69
CA ASP A 146 -16.12 17.43 -7.68
C ASP A 146 -16.12 16.60 -6.38
N MET A 147 -16.75 17.14 -5.34
CA MET A 147 -16.73 16.54 -4.00
C MET A 147 -17.49 15.21 -3.93
N ASP A 148 -18.51 15.00 -4.75
CA ASP A 148 -19.26 13.74 -4.78
C ASP A 148 -18.41 12.65 -5.40
N PHE A 149 -17.78 12.91 -6.54
CA PHE A 149 -16.87 11.97 -7.20
C PHE A 149 -15.63 11.65 -6.37
N LEU A 150 -15.00 12.66 -5.78
CA LEU A 150 -13.83 12.45 -4.91
C LEU A 150 -14.19 11.71 -3.63
N GLY A 151 -15.37 11.98 -3.08
CA GLY A 151 -15.92 11.26 -1.92
C GLY A 151 -16.09 9.77 -2.22
N GLU A 152 -16.63 9.41 -3.39
CA GLU A 152 -16.75 8.02 -3.83
C GLU A 152 -15.38 7.33 -3.96
N ILE A 153 -14.38 8.01 -4.54
CA ILE A 153 -13.01 7.47 -4.63
C ILE A 153 -12.44 7.20 -3.23
N ILE A 154 -12.58 8.16 -2.29
CA ILE A 154 -12.09 8.01 -0.92
C ILE A 154 -12.79 6.85 -0.20
N GLU A 155 -14.11 6.73 -0.33
CA GLU A 155 -14.88 5.61 0.24
C GLU A 155 -14.43 4.27 -0.36
N ASN A 156 -14.20 4.22 -1.67
CA ASN A 156 -13.70 3.03 -2.34
C ASN A 156 -12.33 2.62 -1.81
N ILE A 157 -11.39 3.55 -1.68
CA ILE A 157 -10.06 3.28 -1.13
C ILE A 157 -10.15 2.80 0.33
N CYS A 158 -11.01 3.44 1.13
CA CYS A 158 -11.12 3.13 2.55
C CYS A 158 -11.86 1.83 2.86
N TYR A 159 -12.68 1.32 1.93
CA TYR A 159 -13.54 0.18 2.21
C TYR A 159 -13.87 -0.69 0.99
N ASN A 160 -14.53 -0.14 -0.03
CA ASN A 160 -15.17 -0.95 -1.06
C ASN A 160 -14.16 -1.72 -1.93
N ASN A 161 -12.98 -1.14 -2.21
CA ASN A 161 -11.94 -1.81 -2.99
C ASN A 161 -11.43 -3.07 -2.29
N ALA A 162 -11.20 -3.01 -0.97
CA ALA A 162 -10.79 -4.19 -0.20
C ALA A 162 -11.89 -5.26 -0.21
N VAL A 163 -13.16 -4.88 -0.01
CA VAL A 163 -14.30 -5.81 -0.08
C VAL A 163 -14.35 -6.52 -1.42
N LYS A 164 -14.22 -5.78 -2.53
CA LYS A 164 -14.23 -6.35 -3.89
C LYS A 164 -13.00 -7.20 -4.16
N TYR A 165 -11.83 -6.69 -3.83
CA TYR A 165 -10.57 -7.35 -4.11
C TYR A 165 -10.43 -8.70 -3.39
N PHE A 166 -10.82 -8.77 -2.13
CA PHE A 166 -10.75 -9.98 -1.31
C PHE A 166 -12.02 -10.84 -1.34
N ASN A 167 -13.05 -10.45 -2.10
CA ASN A 167 -14.35 -11.12 -2.13
C ASN A 167 -14.96 -11.28 -0.71
N ILE A 168 -14.85 -10.25 0.12
CA ILE A 168 -15.36 -10.28 1.49
C ILE A 168 -16.89 -10.28 1.44
N LYS A 169 -17.51 -11.34 1.93
CA LYS A 169 -18.97 -11.38 2.07
C LYS A 169 -19.38 -10.47 3.23
N ASN A 170 -20.10 -9.39 2.92
CA ASN A 170 -20.69 -8.55 3.94
C ASN A 170 -21.74 -9.34 4.71
N THR A 171 -21.38 -9.87 5.86
CA THR A 171 -22.30 -10.53 6.80
C THR A 171 -22.98 -9.54 7.74
N VAL A 172 -22.56 -8.28 7.71
CA VAL A 172 -23.18 -7.23 8.54
C VAL A 172 -24.48 -6.80 7.86
N LYS A 173 -25.62 -7.23 8.42
CA LYS A 173 -26.91 -6.61 8.09
C LYS A 173 -26.80 -5.13 8.41
N LYS A 174 -27.11 -4.26 7.46
CA LYS A 174 -27.31 -2.83 7.76
C LYS A 174 -28.37 -2.75 8.84
N CYS A 175 -27.96 -2.30 10.03
CA CYS A 175 -28.91 -1.93 11.08
C CYS A 175 -29.65 -0.68 10.68
#